data_e560f473588f7c97320c51afcefc1b28
#
_entry.id   e560f473588f7c97320c51afcefc1b28
#
_cell.length_a   1.000
_cell.length_b   1.000
_cell.length_c   1.000
_cell.angle_alpha   90.00
_cell.angle_beta   90.00
_cell.angle_gamma   90.00
#
_symmetry.space_group_name_H-M   'P 1'
#
loop_
_entity.id
_entity.type
_entity.pdbx_description
1 polymer ?
#
loop_
_entity_poly.entity_id
_entity_poly.type
_entity_poly.pdbx_seq_one_letter_code
_entity_poly.pdbx_strand_id
1 'polypeptide(L)'
;MTTETKDTERVAAAGKPAGTPIEPSRVALGPGPDSELTWLLHRAAQRMHAVVGAEAERHGLTLRDHIVLSALHKTTDLTQIELGQALGMDKTTLTAELDRLGKASLVERRVDPRDRRARIPAITEKGDEARAKIADGAHAAERAAVRALDAAQSAFLRSALYGIIGDADDPGSCI
;
A
#
# COMPACT_ATOMS: atom_id res chain seq x y z
N MET A 1 -54.27 -77.81 25.47
CA MET A 1 -54.30 -77.24 24.09
C MET A 1 -53.88 -75.80 24.22
N THR A 2 -52.69 -75.54 23.95
CA THR A 2 -51.94 -74.31 24.25
C THR A 2 -51.83 -73.55 22.95
N THR A 3 -52.37 -72.33 22.92
CA THR A 3 -52.21 -71.38 21.81
C THR A 3 -51.18 -70.31 22.20
N GLU A 4 -50.11 -70.36 21.53
CA GLU A 4 -48.98 -69.50 21.65
C GLU A 4 -49.25 -68.14 20.90
N THR A 5 -49.25 -67.05 21.62
CA THR A 5 -49.42 -65.72 21.05
C THR A 5 -48.05 -65.14 20.78
N LYS A 6 -47.79 -64.87 19.54
CA LYS A 6 -46.52 -64.35 19.04
C LYS A 6 -46.55 -62.84 19.15
N ASP A 7 -45.80 -62.29 20.10
CA ASP A 7 -45.56 -60.87 20.25
C ASP A 7 -44.59 -60.40 19.17
N THR A 8 -45.08 -59.44 18.34
CA THR A 8 -44.24 -58.84 17.30
C THR A 8 -43.72 -57.50 17.86
N GLU A 9 -42.50 -57.54 18.27
CA GLU A 9 -41.76 -56.39 18.73
C GLU A 9 -41.47 -55.43 17.57
N ARG A 10 -42.07 -54.25 17.64
CA ARG A 10 -41.96 -53.17 16.67
C ARG A 10 -40.68 -52.39 17.00
N VAL A 11 -39.56 -52.66 16.31
CA VAL A 11 -38.35 -51.89 16.41
C VAL A 11 -38.58 -50.49 15.83
N ALA A 12 -38.56 -49.49 16.73
CA ALA A 12 -38.58 -48.10 16.35
C ALA A 12 -37.25 -47.70 15.66
N ALA A 13 -37.35 -47.31 14.42
CA ALA A 13 -36.22 -46.76 13.68
C ALA A 13 -35.75 -45.43 14.32
N ALA A 14 -34.57 -45.45 14.93
CA ALA A 14 -33.91 -44.26 15.43
C ALA A 14 -33.58 -43.30 14.25
N GLY A 15 -34.24 -42.16 14.25
CA GLY A 15 -33.99 -41.09 13.29
C GLY A 15 -32.54 -40.58 13.40
N LYS A 16 -31.86 -40.61 12.25
CA LYS A 16 -30.53 -40.05 12.09
C LYS A 16 -30.56 -38.56 12.50
N PRO A 17 -29.67 -38.05 13.37
CA PRO A 17 -29.65 -36.65 13.70
C PRO A 17 -29.35 -35.84 12.45
N ALA A 18 -30.19 -34.84 12.16
CA ALA A 18 -29.98 -33.88 11.10
C ALA A 18 -28.65 -33.18 11.37
N GLY A 19 -27.68 -33.41 10.48
CA GLY A 19 -26.39 -32.71 10.53
C GLY A 19 -26.63 -31.21 10.49
N THR A 20 -26.11 -30.51 11.48
CA THR A 20 -26.05 -29.04 11.49
C THR A 20 -25.46 -28.57 10.17
N PRO A 21 -26.08 -27.60 9.46
CA PRO A 21 -25.48 -27.05 8.25
C PRO A 21 -24.10 -26.48 8.62
N ILE A 22 -23.04 -27.03 8.02
CA ILE A 22 -21.71 -26.46 8.12
C ILE A 22 -21.79 -25.16 7.34
N GLU A 23 -21.91 -24.02 8.04
CA GLU A 23 -21.70 -22.73 7.42
C GLU A 23 -20.33 -22.76 6.73
N PRO A 24 -20.23 -22.37 5.46
CA PRO A 24 -18.93 -22.29 4.80
C PRO A 24 -18.10 -21.31 5.61
N SER A 25 -17.13 -21.81 6.37
CA SER A 25 -16.10 -20.98 6.99
C SER A 25 -15.59 -20.05 5.89
N ARG A 26 -15.86 -18.75 6.03
CA ARG A 26 -15.21 -17.73 5.20
C ARG A 26 -13.72 -17.91 5.46
N VAL A 27 -13.05 -18.63 4.58
CA VAL A 27 -11.60 -18.72 4.59
C VAL A 27 -11.11 -17.28 4.51
N ALA A 28 -10.50 -16.81 5.58
CA ALA A 28 -9.93 -15.48 5.62
C ALA A 28 -8.77 -15.46 4.60
N LEU A 29 -9.03 -14.98 3.39
CA LEU A 29 -8.05 -14.83 2.32
C LEU A 29 -7.12 -13.65 2.65
N GLY A 30 -6.29 -13.81 3.64
CA GLY A 30 -5.34 -12.79 4.05
C GLY A 30 -4.31 -13.33 5.03
N PRO A 31 -3.17 -12.63 5.20
CA PRO A 31 -2.17 -13.05 6.16
C PRO A 31 -2.71 -12.94 7.59
N GLY A 32 -2.42 -13.97 8.41
CA GLY A 32 -2.55 -13.93 9.87
C GLY A 32 -1.27 -13.43 10.53
N PRO A 33 -1.27 -13.25 11.87
CA PRO A 33 -0.11 -12.76 12.60
C PRO A 33 1.16 -13.60 12.42
N ASP A 34 0.99 -14.91 12.18
CA ASP A 34 2.08 -15.87 12.02
C ASP A 34 2.48 -16.09 10.55
N SER A 35 1.97 -15.27 9.64
CA SER A 35 2.33 -15.35 8.22
C SER A 35 3.75 -14.86 7.97
N GLU A 36 4.31 -15.28 6.83
CA GLU A 36 5.63 -14.83 6.38
C GLU A 36 5.73 -13.31 6.34
N LEU A 37 6.85 -12.79 6.82
CA LEU A 37 7.10 -11.34 6.91
C LEU A 37 6.93 -10.64 5.55
N THR A 38 7.39 -11.26 4.47
CA THR A 38 7.24 -10.73 3.11
C THR A 38 5.76 -10.50 2.75
N TRP A 39 4.89 -11.47 3.08
CA TRP A 39 3.46 -11.32 2.82
C TRP A 39 2.81 -10.25 3.68
N LEU A 40 3.18 -10.17 4.97
CA LEU A 40 2.72 -9.12 5.89
C LEU A 40 3.11 -7.73 5.38
N LEU A 41 4.38 -7.55 5.00
CA LEU A 41 4.89 -6.28 4.45
C LEU A 41 4.18 -5.90 3.14
N HIS A 42 3.99 -6.85 2.23
CA HIS A 42 3.26 -6.61 1.00
C HIS A 42 1.82 -6.14 1.26
N ARG A 43 1.10 -6.81 2.16
CA ARG A 43 -0.28 -6.44 2.50
C ARG A 43 -0.35 -5.11 3.25
N ALA A 44 0.60 -4.84 4.14
CA ALA A 44 0.71 -3.55 4.82
C ALA A 44 0.96 -2.42 3.82
N ALA A 45 1.90 -2.59 2.89
CA ALA A 45 2.18 -1.63 1.83
C ALA A 45 0.94 -1.37 0.96
N GLN A 46 0.24 -2.42 0.50
CA GLN A 46 -1.01 -2.26 -0.26
C GLN A 46 -2.06 -1.44 0.52
N ARG A 47 -2.19 -1.70 1.83
CA ARG A 47 -3.12 -0.96 2.68
C ARG A 47 -2.74 0.51 2.78
N MET A 48 -1.46 0.80 3.00
CA MET A 48 -0.96 2.18 3.10
C MET A 48 -1.09 2.91 1.75
N HIS A 49 -0.77 2.26 0.63
CA HIS A 49 -0.96 2.82 -0.71
C HIS A 49 -2.42 3.19 -0.97
N ALA A 50 -3.37 2.32 -0.60
CA ALA A 50 -4.80 2.62 -0.76
C ALA A 50 -5.24 3.84 0.08
N VAL A 51 -4.73 3.94 1.30
CA VAL A 51 -5.08 5.02 2.24
C VAL A 51 -4.54 6.38 1.75
N VAL A 52 -3.26 6.44 1.40
CA VAL A 52 -2.62 7.67 0.89
C VAL A 52 -3.10 7.99 -0.53
N GLY A 53 -3.31 6.96 -1.37
CA GLY A 53 -3.83 7.12 -2.72
C GLY A 53 -5.22 7.76 -2.74
N ALA A 54 -6.11 7.31 -1.86
CA ALA A 54 -7.45 7.92 -1.73
C ALA A 54 -7.38 9.40 -1.32
N GLU A 55 -6.37 9.79 -0.55
CA GLU A 55 -6.17 11.22 -0.24
C GLU A 55 -5.67 12.00 -1.45
N ALA A 56 -4.70 11.46 -2.19
CA ALA A 56 -4.21 12.09 -3.42
C ALA A 56 -5.33 12.27 -4.46
N GLU A 57 -6.21 11.27 -4.62
CA GLU A 57 -7.35 11.30 -5.53
C GLU A 57 -8.35 12.42 -5.21
N ARG A 58 -8.55 12.78 -3.94
CA ARG A 58 -9.38 13.92 -3.53
C ARG A 58 -8.86 15.26 -4.09
N HIS A 59 -7.57 15.30 -4.41
CA HIS A 59 -6.91 16.46 -5.00
C HIS A 59 -6.65 16.29 -6.50
N GLY A 60 -7.24 15.27 -7.14
CA GLY A 60 -7.09 15.00 -8.57
C GLY A 60 -5.73 14.44 -8.97
N LEU A 61 -4.98 13.90 -8.01
CA LEU A 61 -3.65 13.33 -8.20
C LEU A 61 -3.64 11.84 -7.81
N THR A 62 -2.63 11.12 -8.29
CA THR A 62 -2.41 9.72 -7.91
C THR A 62 -1.41 9.64 -6.74
N LEU A 63 -1.32 8.46 -6.11
CA LEU A 63 -0.26 8.18 -5.14
C LEU A 63 1.13 8.41 -5.74
N ARG A 64 1.36 8.01 -7.01
CA ARG A 64 2.66 8.22 -7.68
C ARG A 64 2.99 9.68 -7.87
N ASP A 65 2.00 10.51 -8.22
CA ASP A 65 2.17 11.97 -8.27
C ASP A 65 2.65 12.52 -6.94
N HIS A 66 1.98 12.12 -5.86
CA HIS A 66 2.35 12.56 -4.53
C HIS A 66 3.76 12.13 -4.14
N ILE A 67 4.17 10.91 -4.48
CA ILE A 67 5.53 10.40 -4.24
C ILE A 67 6.55 11.22 -5.02
N VAL A 68 6.33 11.45 -6.32
CA VAL A 68 7.24 12.25 -7.17
C VAL A 68 7.33 13.70 -6.66
N LEU A 69 6.21 14.34 -6.38
CA LEU A 69 6.19 15.71 -5.84
C LEU A 69 6.89 15.81 -4.48
N SER A 70 6.70 14.80 -3.62
CA SER A 70 7.35 14.73 -2.31
C SER A 70 8.86 14.54 -2.39
N ALA A 71 9.34 13.76 -3.36
CA ALA A 71 10.76 13.62 -3.62
C ALA A 71 11.36 14.94 -4.16
N LEU A 72 10.71 15.56 -5.14
CA LEU A 72 11.16 16.84 -5.71
C LEU A 72 11.15 18.00 -4.72
N HIS A 73 10.27 17.97 -3.72
CA HIS A 73 10.28 18.93 -2.62
C HIS A 73 11.51 18.78 -1.71
N LYS A 74 12.02 17.56 -1.54
CA LYS A 74 13.17 17.26 -0.68
C LYS A 74 14.51 17.43 -1.38
N THR A 75 14.52 17.37 -2.71
CA THR A 75 15.76 17.34 -3.52
C THR A 75 15.64 18.32 -4.67
N THR A 76 16.64 19.21 -4.86
CA THR A 76 16.59 20.26 -5.87
C THR A 76 17.41 19.98 -7.13
N ASP A 77 18.36 19.03 -7.09
CA ASP A 77 19.42 18.91 -8.11
C ASP A 77 19.56 17.49 -8.69
N LEU A 78 18.57 16.61 -8.47
CA LEU A 78 18.60 15.29 -9.08
C LEU A 78 18.18 15.32 -10.55
N THR A 79 18.98 14.72 -11.40
CA THR A 79 18.58 14.43 -12.78
C THR A 79 17.39 13.46 -12.79
N GLN A 80 16.68 13.36 -13.90
CA GLN A 80 15.60 12.39 -14.05
C GLN A 80 16.06 10.94 -13.80
N ILE A 81 17.31 10.61 -14.14
CA ILE A 81 17.87 9.27 -13.90
C ILE A 81 18.07 9.02 -12.40
N GLU A 82 18.73 9.95 -11.72
CA GLU A 82 18.95 9.88 -10.27
C GLU A 82 17.63 9.86 -9.48
N LEU A 83 16.65 10.65 -9.90
CA LEU A 83 15.31 10.63 -9.30
C LEU A 83 14.64 9.27 -9.50
N GLY A 84 14.74 8.65 -10.67
CA GLY A 84 14.21 7.32 -10.93
C GLY A 84 14.83 6.26 -10.03
N GLN A 85 16.15 6.30 -9.87
CA GLN A 85 16.87 5.42 -8.95
C GLN A 85 16.42 5.63 -7.50
N ALA A 86 16.36 6.88 -7.04
CA ALA A 86 15.94 7.21 -5.67
C ALA A 86 14.49 6.77 -5.37
N LEU A 87 13.62 6.75 -6.37
CA LEU A 87 12.22 6.34 -6.23
C LEU A 87 11.99 4.87 -6.60
N GLY A 88 13.01 4.15 -7.07
CA GLY A 88 12.87 2.80 -7.60
C GLY A 88 11.93 2.74 -8.81
N MET A 89 11.79 3.82 -9.57
CA MET A 89 10.93 3.88 -10.75
C MET A 89 11.73 3.66 -12.02
N ASP A 90 11.20 2.82 -12.92
CA ASP A 90 11.78 2.69 -14.24
C ASP A 90 11.64 3.98 -15.05
N LYS A 91 12.53 4.14 -16.05
CA LYS A 91 12.62 5.36 -16.86
C LYS A 91 11.30 5.71 -17.56
N THR A 92 10.58 4.71 -18.05
CA THR A 92 9.34 4.91 -18.82
C THR A 92 8.24 5.42 -17.92
N THR A 93 8.06 4.79 -16.76
CA THR A 93 7.09 5.18 -15.75
C THR A 93 7.37 6.60 -15.25
N LEU A 94 8.60 6.90 -14.84
CA LEU A 94 8.94 8.25 -14.36
C LEU A 94 8.77 9.31 -15.44
N THR A 95 9.13 9.02 -16.69
CA THR A 95 8.94 9.97 -17.80
C THR A 95 7.47 10.31 -17.99
N ALA A 96 6.60 9.29 -18.00
CA ALA A 96 5.15 9.50 -18.14
C ALA A 96 4.57 10.32 -16.97
N GLU A 97 5.01 10.05 -15.74
CA GLU A 97 4.59 10.81 -14.56
C GLU A 97 5.03 12.29 -14.64
N LEU A 98 6.31 12.53 -14.96
CA LEU A 98 6.83 13.90 -15.10
C LEU A 98 6.16 14.67 -16.26
N ASP A 99 5.82 14.00 -17.36
CA ASP A 99 5.09 14.61 -18.48
C ASP A 99 3.67 15.00 -18.07
N ARG A 100 2.99 14.13 -17.31
CA ARG A 100 1.64 14.39 -16.79
C ARG A 100 1.65 15.55 -15.79
N LEU A 101 2.57 15.54 -14.82
CA LEU A 101 2.75 16.61 -13.84
C LEU A 101 3.16 17.93 -14.52
N GLY A 102 3.99 17.87 -15.56
CA GLY A 102 4.37 19.05 -16.35
C GLY A 102 3.18 19.67 -17.10
N LYS A 103 2.32 18.85 -17.71
CA LYS A 103 1.06 19.32 -18.36
C LYS A 103 0.12 19.98 -17.36
N ALA A 104 0.11 19.52 -16.10
CA ALA A 104 -0.65 20.13 -15.02
C ALA A 104 0.05 21.37 -14.41
N SER A 105 1.25 21.73 -14.88
CA SER A 105 2.10 22.79 -14.35
C SER A 105 2.50 22.60 -12.87
N LEU A 106 2.60 21.35 -12.42
CA LEU A 106 3.04 21.00 -11.06
C LEU A 106 4.55 20.75 -10.99
N VAL A 107 5.16 20.42 -12.14
CA VAL A 107 6.60 20.19 -12.30
C VAL A 107 7.07 20.94 -13.53
N GLU A 108 8.27 21.47 -13.48
CA GLU A 108 9.00 22.03 -14.61
C GLU A 108 10.31 21.26 -14.86
N ARG A 109 10.91 21.43 -16.04
CA ARG A 109 12.21 20.84 -16.37
C ARG A 109 13.22 21.94 -16.61
N ARG A 110 14.24 22.00 -15.77
CA ARG A 110 15.37 22.91 -15.91
C ARG A 110 16.53 22.25 -16.66
N VAL A 111 17.34 23.02 -17.34
CA VAL A 111 18.59 22.53 -17.92
C VAL A 111 19.58 22.32 -16.77
N ASP A 112 20.25 21.17 -16.73
CA ASP A 112 21.34 20.95 -15.77
C ASP A 112 22.50 21.89 -16.11
N PRO A 113 22.96 22.74 -15.18
CA PRO A 113 24.12 23.59 -15.42
C PRO A 113 25.40 22.83 -15.67
N ARG A 114 25.49 21.58 -15.21
CA ARG A 114 26.66 20.68 -15.38
C ARG A 114 26.66 19.95 -16.74
N ASP A 115 25.43 19.62 -17.24
CA ASP A 115 25.24 18.99 -18.55
C ASP A 115 23.98 19.53 -19.24
N ARG A 116 24.18 20.33 -20.28
CA ARG A 116 23.07 20.93 -21.05
C ARG A 116 22.15 19.91 -21.73
N ARG A 117 22.56 18.65 -21.84
CA ARG A 117 21.73 17.55 -22.39
C ARG A 117 20.83 16.94 -21.33
N ALA A 118 21.20 17.07 -20.07
CA ALA A 118 20.40 16.58 -18.95
C ALA A 118 19.28 17.57 -18.56
N ARG A 119 18.25 17.03 -17.96
CA ARG A 119 17.12 17.80 -17.42
C ARG A 119 16.95 17.45 -15.97
N ILE A 120 16.83 18.48 -15.14
CA ILE A 120 16.52 18.40 -13.72
C ILE A 120 15.05 18.71 -13.58
N PRO A 121 14.20 17.75 -13.16
CA PRO A 121 12.83 18.02 -12.80
C PRO A 121 12.80 18.85 -11.50
N ALA A 122 11.96 19.87 -11.45
CA ALA A 122 11.78 20.71 -10.28
C ALA A 122 10.30 20.90 -10.00
N ILE A 123 9.93 20.87 -8.73
CA ILE A 123 8.56 21.18 -8.30
C ILE A 123 8.29 22.68 -8.49
N THR A 124 7.10 23.01 -8.96
CA THR A 124 6.64 24.42 -9.02
C THR A 124 5.98 24.81 -7.69
N GLU A 125 5.74 26.11 -7.47
CA GLU A 125 4.95 26.59 -6.33
C GLU A 125 3.57 25.91 -6.28
N LYS A 126 2.87 25.84 -7.41
CA LYS A 126 1.60 25.12 -7.54
C LYS A 126 1.70 23.65 -7.19
N GLY A 127 2.81 23.01 -7.60
CA GLY A 127 3.08 21.60 -7.28
C GLY A 127 3.32 21.40 -5.78
N ASP A 128 4.04 22.32 -5.14
CA ASP A 128 4.31 22.22 -3.71
C ASP A 128 3.06 22.47 -2.87
N GLU A 129 2.21 23.41 -3.27
CA GLU A 129 0.90 23.59 -2.63
C GLU A 129 0.03 22.33 -2.73
N ALA A 130 -0.03 21.70 -3.91
CA ALA A 130 -0.79 20.48 -4.11
C ALA A 130 -0.23 19.34 -3.25
N ARG A 131 1.11 19.18 -3.23
CA ARG A 131 1.80 18.19 -2.37
C ARG A 131 1.49 18.42 -0.89
N ALA A 132 1.56 19.68 -0.42
CA ALA A 132 1.33 20.00 0.98
C ALA A 132 -0.09 19.63 1.43
N LYS A 133 -1.11 19.95 0.63
CA LYS A 133 -2.50 19.59 0.89
C LYS A 133 -2.68 18.07 1.03
N ILE A 134 -2.05 17.30 0.13
CA ILE A 134 -2.10 15.83 0.19
C ILE A 134 -1.34 15.31 1.42
N ALA A 135 -0.16 15.87 1.73
CA ALA A 135 0.66 15.44 2.84
C ALA A 135 -0.08 15.54 4.18
N ASP A 136 -0.82 16.62 4.42
CA ASP A 136 -1.59 16.81 5.64
C ASP A 136 -2.67 15.73 5.82
N GLY A 137 -3.44 15.46 4.77
CA GLY A 137 -4.44 14.41 4.75
C GLY A 137 -3.83 13.01 4.83
N ALA A 138 -2.75 12.77 4.09
CA ALA A 138 -2.02 11.50 4.11
C ALA A 138 -1.50 11.17 5.52
N HIS A 139 -0.88 12.13 6.21
CA HIS A 139 -0.43 11.93 7.60
C HIS A 139 -1.58 11.59 8.54
N ALA A 140 -2.74 12.22 8.38
CA ALA A 140 -3.92 11.89 9.18
C ALA A 140 -4.42 10.46 8.87
N ALA A 141 -4.47 10.09 7.61
CA ALA A 141 -4.90 8.78 7.14
C ALA A 141 -3.93 7.66 7.57
N GLU A 142 -2.63 7.91 7.50
CA GLU A 142 -1.60 6.99 8.02
C GLU A 142 -1.76 6.75 9.52
N ARG A 143 -1.89 7.81 10.31
CA ARG A 143 -2.13 7.67 11.76
C ARG A 143 -3.39 6.86 12.05
N ALA A 144 -4.45 7.08 11.30
CA ALA A 144 -5.68 6.30 11.43
C ALA A 144 -5.48 4.82 11.08
N ALA A 145 -4.66 4.51 10.07
CA ALA A 145 -4.37 3.13 9.66
C ALA A 145 -3.58 2.36 10.74
N VAL A 146 -2.70 3.04 11.48
CA VAL A 146 -1.88 2.45 12.55
C VAL A 146 -2.40 2.78 13.96
N ARG A 147 -3.65 3.21 14.11
CA ARG A 147 -4.24 3.66 15.39
C ARG A 147 -4.20 2.62 16.53
N ALA A 148 -4.00 1.35 16.21
CA ALA A 148 -3.86 0.28 17.20
C ALA A 148 -2.47 0.28 17.87
N LEU A 149 -1.52 1.03 17.34
CA LEU A 149 -0.17 1.15 17.86
C LEU A 149 -0.06 2.41 18.74
N ASP A 150 0.58 2.28 19.88
CA ASP A 150 1.00 3.44 20.68
C ASP A 150 2.19 4.18 20.03
N ALA A 151 2.62 5.28 20.64
CA ALA A 151 3.72 6.10 20.10
C ALA A 151 5.04 5.34 20.01
N ALA A 152 5.37 4.52 21.02
CA ALA A 152 6.60 3.74 21.05
C ALA A 152 6.59 2.63 19.99
N GLN A 153 5.47 1.93 19.86
CA GLN A 153 5.27 0.89 18.84
C GLN A 153 5.32 1.49 17.43
N SER A 154 4.73 2.66 17.21
CA SER A 154 4.79 3.36 15.92
C SER A 154 6.21 3.81 15.57
N ALA A 155 6.97 4.30 16.55
CA ALA A 155 8.38 4.66 16.37
C ALA A 155 9.24 3.43 16.08
N PHE A 156 9.03 2.34 16.81
CA PHE A 156 9.71 1.07 16.54
C PHE A 156 9.43 0.53 15.15
N LEU A 157 8.15 0.53 14.73
CA LEU A 157 7.76 0.08 13.39
C LEU A 157 8.48 0.89 12.29
N ARG A 158 8.54 2.22 12.41
CA ARG A 158 9.26 3.07 11.46
C ARG A 158 10.74 2.73 11.40
N SER A 159 11.39 2.57 12.57
CA SER A 159 12.81 2.20 12.66
C SER A 159 13.07 0.82 12.05
N ALA A 160 12.22 -0.16 12.32
CA ALA A 160 12.35 -1.51 11.79
C ALA A 160 12.19 -1.54 10.27
N LEU A 161 11.18 -0.85 9.73
CA LEU A 161 10.98 -0.73 8.28
C LEU A 161 12.16 -0.02 7.61
N TYR A 162 12.67 1.06 8.21
CA TYR A 162 13.85 1.75 7.70
C TYR A 162 15.08 0.84 7.67
N GLY A 163 15.29 0.02 8.73
CA GLY A 163 16.37 -0.95 8.75
C GLY A 163 16.24 -2.07 7.70
N ILE A 164 15.02 -2.42 7.30
CA ILE A 164 14.77 -3.41 6.22
C ILE A 164 15.06 -2.82 4.84
N ILE A 165 14.73 -1.53 4.63
CA ILE A 165 14.96 -0.84 3.37
C ILE A 165 16.47 -0.72 3.08
N GLY A 166 17.31 -0.72 4.13
CA GLY A 166 18.75 -0.57 3.98
C GLY A 166 19.18 0.87 3.69
N ASP A 167 20.44 1.02 3.34
CA ASP A 167 20.97 2.29 2.89
C ASP A 167 20.36 2.70 1.53
N ALA A 168 20.23 4.00 1.32
CA ALA A 168 19.57 4.60 0.16
C ALA A 168 20.18 4.22 -1.21
N ASP A 169 21.27 3.45 -1.21
CA ASP A 169 21.95 2.95 -2.40
C ASP A 169 21.32 1.66 -2.98
N ASP A 170 20.37 1.03 -2.29
CA ASP A 170 19.60 -0.07 -2.85
C ASP A 170 18.46 0.50 -3.74
N PRO A 171 18.57 0.36 -5.09
CA PRO A 171 17.52 0.82 -5.99
C PRO A 171 16.33 -0.14 -5.96
N GLY A 172 15.73 -0.30 -4.78
CA GLY A 172 14.53 -1.11 -4.61
C GLY A 172 13.52 -0.86 -5.73
N SER A 173 13.10 -1.90 -6.40
CA SER A 173 12.08 -1.82 -7.44
C SER A 173 10.78 -1.30 -6.84
N CYS A 174 10.34 -0.13 -7.23
CA CYS A 174 8.97 0.31 -6.95
C CYS A 174 7.97 -0.56 -7.69
N ILE A 175 7.02 -1.04 -6.97
CA ILE A 175 5.85 -1.78 -7.44
C ILE A 175 4.97 -0.90 -8.33
#